data_bfc6625bda7833539f335c6e200ffa8c
#
_entry.id   bfc6625bda7833539f335c6e200ffa8c
#
_cell.length_a   1.000
_cell.length_b   1.000
_cell.length_c   1.000
_cell.angle_alpha   90.00
_cell.angle_beta   90.00
_cell.angle_gamma   90.00
#
_symmetry.space_group_name_H-M   'P 1'
#
loop_
_entity.id
_entity.type
_entity.pdbx_description
1 polymer ?
#
loop_
_entity_poly.entity_id
_entity_poly.type
_entity_poly.pdbx_seq_one_letter_code
_entity_poly.pdbx_strand_id
1 'polypeptide(L)'
;MPDESKRDYVKIITLLGMAAMIIAVAVKAATSSMIAAAAIHVAGLACFFIIEGIEKTPDSESGLSFKRFFSDLKKPGVIPLIFFMLVLTPAQMLLSKAVFGRAYIDHVLGRVNMPGLDQLPLLLFNQTVAVLGEEIEFRAFFVGKGMKHFPFWPLTAVSAVLFAAAHFVTGAPGIVAWDLGGILIDAILFAILYRKTGNCLISFVPHFLNNMIGFFLVPILFG
;
A
#
# COMPACT_ATOMS: atom_id res chain seq x y z
N MET A 1 -14.05 27.30 -14.38
CA MET A 1 -13.50 27.20 -13.03
C MET A 1 -14.38 26.24 -12.23
N PRO A 2 -13.81 25.30 -11.47
CA PRO A 2 -14.66 24.53 -10.55
C PRO A 2 -15.31 25.50 -9.59
N ASP A 3 -16.59 25.30 -9.32
CA ASP A 3 -17.37 26.02 -8.34
C ASP A 3 -16.61 25.97 -6.99
N GLU A 4 -16.49 27.10 -6.32
CA GLU A 4 -15.74 27.24 -5.05
C GLU A 4 -16.26 26.28 -3.99
N SER A 5 -17.57 26.09 -3.96
CA SER A 5 -18.26 25.11 -3.13
C SER A 5 -17.75 23.66 -3.34
N LYS A 6 -17.52 23.26 -4.60
CA LYS A 6 -17.00 21.90 -4.89
C LYS A 6 -15.58 21.69 -4.37
N ARG A 7 -14.72 22.73 -4.43
CA ARG A 7 -13.35 22.65 -3.88
C ARG A 7 -13.38 22.48 -2.37
N ASP A 8 -14.28 23.16 -1.69
CA ASP A 8 -14.43 23.03 -0.24
C ASP A 8 -14.93 21.64 0.16
N TYR A 9 -15.91 21.09 -0.55
CA TYR A 9 -16.37 19.71 -0.31
C TYR A 9 -15.24 18.69 -0.52
N VAL A 10 -14.48 18.78 -1.61
CA VAL A 10 -13.35 17.88 -1.87
C VAL A 10 -12.29 17.97 -0.77
N LYS A 11 -11.97 19.18 -0.31
CA LYS A 11 -11.05 19.39 0.82
C LYS A 11 -11.56 18.75 2.10
N ILE A 12 -12.82 18.98 2.45
CA ILE A 12 -13.44 18.42 3.65
C ILE A 12 -13.42 16.87 3.59
N ILE A 13 -13.87 16.29 2.47
CA ILE A 13 -13.87 14.82 2.29
C ILE A 13 -12.45 14.27 2.39
N THR A 14 -11.45 14.94 1.79
CA THR A 14 -10.04 14.52 1.87
C THR A 14 -9.57 14.49 3.32
N LEU A 15 -9.78 15.57 4.07
CA LEU A 15 -9.30 15.68 5.46
C LEU A 15 -10.03 14.71 6.40
N LEU A 16 -11.35 14.57 6.27
CA LEU A 16 -12.15 13.64 7.06
C LEU A 16 -11.78 12.18 6.75
N GLY A 17 -11.59 11.83 5.49
CA GLY A 17 -11.17 10.50 5.07
C GLY A 17 -9.78 10.14 5.59
N MET A 18 -8.82 11.07 5.52
CA MET A 18 -7.49 10.89 6.10
C MET A 18 -7.56 10.69 7.62
N ALA A 19 -8.34 11.51 8.34
CA ALA A 19 -8.56 11.38 9.77
C ALA A 19 -9.21 10.03 10.13
N ALA A 20 -10.22 9.59 9.37
CA ALA A 20 -10.87 8.30 9.55
C ALA A 20 -9.88 7.14 9.38
N MET A 21 -9.01 7.17 8.35
CA MET A 21 -7.96 6.16 8.16
C MET A 21 -6.97 6.15 9.33
N ILE A 22 -6.53 7.32 9.81
CA ILE A 22 -5.61 7.43 10.96
C ILE A 22 -6.22 6.77 12.20
N ILE A 23 -7.48 7.10 12.50
CA ILE A 23 -8.20 6.54 13.65
C ILE A 23 -8.38 5.02 13.49
N ALA A 24 -8.80 4.56 12.31
CA ALA A 24 -9.00 3.14 12.04
C ALA A 24 -7.70 2.34 12.17
N VAL A 25 -6.57 2.86 11.66
CA VAL A 25 -5.25 2.23 11.83
C VAL A 25 -4.84 2.18 13.30
N ALA A 26 -5.02 3.26 14.05
CA ALA A 26 -4.70 3.30 15.48
C ALA A 26 -5.54 2.27 16.29
N VAL A 27 -6.85 2.19 16.01
CA VAL A 27 -7.73 1.19 16.63
C VAL A 27 -7.32 -0.23 16.23
N LYS A 28 -7.04 -0.49 14.94
CA LYS A 28 -6.59 -1.80 14.46
C LYS A 28 -5.29 -2.23 15.13
N ALA A 29 -4.31 -1.33 15.21
CA ALA A 29 -3.02 -1.63 15.85
C ALA A 29 -3.15 -1.90 17.36
N ALA A 30 -4.06 -1.20 18.05
CA ALA A 30 -4.30 -1.38 19.47
C ALA A 30 -5.15 -2.62 19.83
N THR A 31 -6.06 -3.05 18.93
CA THR A 31 -7.10 -4.04 19.28
C THR A 31 -7.08 -5.28 18.39
N SER A 32 -6.30 -5.29 17.30
CA SER A 32 -6.33 -6.30 16.22
C SER A 32 -7.73 -6.47 15.61
N SER A 33 -8.59 -5.44 15.68
CA SER A 33 -9.97 -5.49 15.21
C SER A 33 -10.08 -5.63 13.70
N MET A 34 -10.79 -6.65 13.24
CA MET A 34 -11.14 -6.84 11.81
C MET A 34 -12.05 -5.72 11.29
N ILE A 35 -12.93 -5.18 12.15
CA ILE A 35 -13.80 -4.05 11.79
C ILE A 35 -12.96 -2.81 11.53
N ALA A 36 -11.95 -2.54 12.37
CA ALA A 36 -11.05 -1.42 12.16
C ALA A 36 -10.20 -1.61 10.88
N ALA A 37 -9.75 -2.84 10.59
CA ALA A 37 -9.08 -3.15 9.33
C ALA A 37 -9.99 -2.86 8.12
N ALA A 38 -11.23 -3.34 8.14
CA ALA A 38 -12.21 -3.04 7.08
C ALA A 38 -12.52 -1.54 6.96
N ALA A 39 -12.55 -0.81 8.08
CA ALA A 39 -12.80 0.64 8.08
C ALA A 39 -11.70 1.44 7.37
N ILE A 40 -10.43 0.99 7.41
CA ILE A 40 -9.34 1.61 6.65
C ILE A 40 -9.69 1.56 5.15
N HIS A 41 -10.03 0.35 4.65
CA HIS A 41 -10.37 0.14 3.24
C HIS A 41 -11.61 0.93 2.82
N VAL A 42 -12.68 0.86 3.61
CA VAL A 42 -13.92 1.61 3.31
C VAL A 42 -13.66 3.11 3.26
N ALA A 43 -12.93 3.67 4.23
CA ALA A 43 -12.66 5.11 4.26
C ALA A 43 -11.82 5.56 3.07
N GLY A 44 -10.71 4.86 2.78
CA GLY A 44 -9.82 5.23 1.68
C GLY A 44 -10.47 5.10 0.29
N LEU A 45 -11.08 3.94 0.01
CA LEU A 45 -11.74 3.68 -1.28
C LEU A 45 -12.95 4.61 -1.49
N ALA A 46 -13.86 4.71 -0.50
CA ALA A 46 -15.03 5.54 -0.63
C ALA A 46 -14.66 7.02 -0.88
N CYS A 47 -13.73 7.58 -0.09
CA CYS A 47 -13.30 8.96 -0.27
C CYS A 47 -12.65 9.18 -1.63
N PHE A 48 -11.80 8.24 -2.10
CA PHE A 48 -11.19 8.34 -3.43
C PHE A 48 -12.26 8.43 -4.53
N PHE A 49 -13.18 7.47 -4.58
CA PHE A 49 -14.17 7.42 -5.65
C PHE A 49 -15.21 8.55 -5.56
N ILE A 50 -15.59 8.97 -4.35
CA ILE A 50 -16.47 10.14 -4.16
C ILE A 50 -15.80 11.41 -4.72
N ILE A 51 -14.51 11.63 -4.41
CA ILE A 51 -13.77 12.79 -4.90
C ILE A 51 -13.63 12.74 -6.43
N GLU A 52 -13.24 11.60 -7.01
CA GLU A 52 -13.16 11.44 -8.47
C GLU A 52 -14.52 11.76 -9.15
N GLY A 53 -15.63 11.31 -8.54
CA GLY A 53 -16.98 11.60 -9.03
C GLY A 53 -17.37 13.09 -8.93
N ILE A 54 -17.03 13.77 -7.83
CA ILE A 54 -17.29 15.22 -7.65
C ILE A 54 -16.44 16.04 -8.63
N GLU A 55 -15.15 15.69 -8.75
CA GLU A 55 -14.21 16.36 -9.66
C GLU A 55 -14.49 16.03 -11.12
N LYS A 56 -15.23 14.96 -11.40
CA LYS A 56 -15.42 14.39 -12.75
C LYS A 56 -14.09 14.14 -13.44
N THR A 57 -13.13 13.61 -12.70
CA THR A 57 -11.76 13.40 -13.16
C THR A 57 -11.76 12.43 -14.35
N PRO A 58 -11.24 12.81 -15.52
CA PRO A 58 -11.12 11.87 -16.64
C PRO A 58 -10.06 10.80 -16.30
N ASP A 59 -10.19 9.60 -16.87
CA ASP A 59 -9.25 8.50 -16.60
C ASP A 59 -7.78 8.90 -16.85
N SER A 60 -7.54 9.75 -17.85
CA SER A 60 -6.20 10.26 -18.16
C SER A 60 -5.57 11.15 -17.07
N GLU A 61 -6.34 11.60 -16.08
CA GLU A 61 -5.90 12.47 -14.98
C GLU A 61 -6.12 11.82 -13.61
N SER A 62 -6.86 10.72 -13.57
CA SER A 62 -7.13 9.97 -12.35
C SER A 62 -5.85 9.42 -11.71
N GLY A 63 -5.86 9.33 -10.38
CA GLY A 63 -4.86 8.61 -9.61
C GLY A 63 -4.86 7.08 -9.85
N LEU A 64 -5.88 6.57 -10.55
CA LEU A 64 -6.07 5.20 -11.00
C LEU A 64 -6.36 5.22 -12.50
N SER A 65 -5.33 5.13 -13.36
CA SER A 65 -5.49 5.27 -14.81
C SER A 65 -4.97 4.07 -15.58
N PHE A 66 -5.89 3.32 -16.18
CA PHE A 66 -5.55 2.22 -17.09
C PHE A 66 -5.01 2.74 -18.43
N LYS A 67 -5.54 3.85 -18.94
CA LYS A 67 -5.11 4.45 -20.21
C LYS A 67 -3.65 4.88 -20.21
N ARG A 68 -3.18 5.40 -19.06
CA ARG A 68 -1.79 5.87 -18.91
C ARG A 68 -0.80 4.78 -18.50
N PHE A 69 -1.24 3.56 -18.19
CA PHE A 69 -0.40 2.53 -17.60
C PHE A 69 0.93 2.34 -18.36
N PHE A 70 0.88 2.05 -19.66
CA PHE A 70 2.09 1.80 -20.46
C PHE A 70 2.95 3.05 -20.68
N SER A 71 2.36 4.23 -20.78
CA SER A 71 3.11 5.48 -20.88
C SER A 71 3.79 5.84 -19.56
N ASP A 72 3.12 5.59 -18.43
CA ASP A 72 3.65 5.85 -17.09
C ASP A 72 4.80 4.89 -16.76
N LEU A 73 4.75 3.62 -17.17
CA LEU A 73 5.86 2.67 -17.03
C LEU A 73 7.13 3.15 -17.73
N LYS A 74 7.00 3.86 -18.83
CA LYS A 74 8.15 4.36 -19.63
C LYS A 74 8.75 5.66 -19.08
N LYS A 75 8.16 6.25 -18.04
CA LYS A 75 8.74 7.47 -17.43
C LYS A 75 10.13 7.20 -16.84
N PRO A 76 11.06 8.17 -16.95
CA PRO A 76 12.43 7.98 -16.47
C PRO A 76 12.51 7.53 -15.01
N GLY A 77 13.29 6.46 -14.78
CA GLY A 77 13.53 5.92 -13.44
C GLY A 77 12.40 5.07 -12.86
N VAL A 78 11.27 4.84 -13.58
CA VAL A 78 10.19 3.96 -13.09
C VAL A 78 10.62 2.51 -13.15
N ILE A 79 11.01 2.00 -14.31
CA ILE A 79 11.44 0.59 -14.48
C ILE A 79 12.64 0.25 -13.58
N PRO A 80 13.72 1.06 -13.53
CA PRO A 80 14.83 0.80 -12.59
C PRO A 80 14.39 0.76 -11.12
N LEU A 81 13.46 1.62 -10.70
CA LEU A 81 12.97 1.61 -9.33
C LEU A 81 12.12 0.36 -9.04
N ILE A 82 11.25 -0.06 -9.97
CA ILE A 82 10.51 -1.33 -9.85
C ILE A 82 11.50 -2.49 -9.72
N PHE A 83 12.50 -2.57 -10.60
CA PHE A 83 13.51 -3.64 -10.55
C PHE A 83 14.26 -3.65 -9.21
N PHE A 84 14.66 -2.48 -8.71
CA PHE A 84 15.30 -2.34 -7.40
C PHE A 84 14.43 -2.94 -6.29
N MET A 85 13.13 -2.63 -6.28
CA MET A 85 12.19 -3.15 -5.28
C MET A 85 12.03 -4.66 -5.37
N LEU A 86 11.96 -5.22 -6.59
CA LEU A 86 11.87 -6.67 -6.80
C LEU A 86 13.14 -7.42 -6.37
N VAL A 87 14.31 -6.78 -6.37
CA VAL A 87 15.55 -7.33 -5.82
C VAL A 87 15.62 -7.18 -4.31
N LEU A 88 15.09 -6.09 -3.78
CA LEU A 88 15.11 -5.81 -2.34
C LEU A 88 14.34 -6.86 -1.53
N THR A 89 13.19 -7.31 -2.01
CA THR A 89 12.34 -8.30 -1.33
C THR A 89 13.05 -9.63 -1.08
N PRO A 90 13.60 -10.35 -2.06
CA PRO A 90 14.34 -11.59 -1.80
C PRO A 90 15.61 -11.34 -0.97
N ALA A 91 16.29 -10.21 -1.13
CA ALA A 91 17.44 -9.85 -0.30
C ALA A 91 17.04 -9.70 1.17
N GLN A 92 15.94 -9.02 1.46
CA GLN A 92 15.40 -8.89 2.81
C GLN A 92 14.99 -10.26 3.38
N MET A 93 14.37 -11.12 2.60
CA MET A 93 13.98 -12.48 3.04
C MET A 93 15.20 -13.33 3.39
N LEU A 94 16.26 -13.30 2.56
CA LEU A 94 17.51 -14.01 2.84
C LEU A 94 18.17 -13.48 4.11
N LEU A 95 18.22 -12.17 4.30
CA LEU A 95 18.78 -11.56 5.50
C LEU A 95 17.93 -11.89 6.74
N SER A 96 16.60 -11.88 6.62
CA SER A 96 15.69 -12.30 7.70
C SER A 96 15.91 -13.76 8.11
N LYS A 97 16.11 -14.65 7.12
CA LYS A 97 16.48 -16.05 7.39
C LYS A 97 17.81 -16.15 8.15
N ALA A 98 18.81 -15.39 7.73
CA ALA A 98 20.13 -15.43 8.36
C ALA A 98 20.13 -14.91 9.81
N VAL A 99 19.32 -13.87 10.10
CA VAL A 99 19.28 -13.19 11.41
C VAL A 99 18.29 -13.86 12.38
N PHE A 100 17.11 -14.23 11.93
CA PHE A 100 16.00 -14.68 12.79
C PHE A 100 15.58 -16.13 12.53
N GLY A 101 16.09 -16.75 11.48
CA GLY A 101 15.73 -18.14 11.12
C GLY A 101 14.22 -18.26 10.82
N ARG A 102 13.66 -19.40 11.24
CA ARG A 102 12.24 -19.70 11.03
C ARG A 102 11.29 -18.78 11.80
N ALA A 103 11.71 -18.23 12.93
CA ALA A 103 10.85 -17.35 13.75
C ALA A 103 10.32 -16.11 12.99
N TYR A 104 11.08 -15.60 12.04
CA TYR A 104 10.61 -14.51 11.16
C TYR A 104 9.44 -14.94 10.28
N ILE A 105 9.56 -16.13 9.65
CA ILE A 105 8.51 -16.64 8.77
C ILE A 105 7.23 -16.98 9.53
N ASP A 106 7.36 -17.60 10.70
CA ASP A 106 6.21 -17.92 11.55
C ASP A 106 5.47 -16.63 11.96
N HIS A 107 6.22 -15.54 12.21
CA HIS A 107 5.63 -14.21 12.46
C HIS A 107 4.87 -13.67 11.23
N VAL A 108 5.50 -13.71 10.04
CA VAL A 108 4.88 -13.21 8.79
C VAL A 108 3.66 -14.04 8.42
N LEU A 109 3.74 -15.39 8.49
CA LEU A 109 2.62 -16.28 8.21
C LEU A 109 1.48 -16.12 9.22
N GLY A 110 1.77 -15.82 10.48
CA GLY A 110 0.77 -15.52 11.51
C GLY A 110 -0.07 -14.27 11.20
N ARG A 111 0.47 -13.33 10.40
CA ARG A 111 -0.24 -12.14 9.93
C ARG A 111 -1.13 -12.40 8.71
N VAL A 112 -0.73 -13.34 7.88
CA VAL A 112 -1.32 -13.57 6.56
C VAL A 112 -2.26 -14.77 6.62
N ASN A 113 -3.57 -14.51 6.57
CA ASN A 113 -4.57 -15.57 6.40
C ASN A 113 -4.91 -15.72 4.91
N MET A 114 -4.02 -16.37 4.17
CA MET A 114 -4.12 -16.49 2.72
C MET A 114 -4.28 -17.96 2.27
N PRO A 115 -4.97 -18.21 1.13
CA PRO A 115 -4.96 -19.52 0.50
C PRO A 115 -3.54 -19.99 0.23
N GLY A 116 -3.32 -21.31 0.32
CA GLY A 116 -2.04 -21.90 -0.05
C GLY A 116 -1.78 -21.88 -1.56
N LEU A 117 -0.59 -22.32 -1.97
CA LEU A 117 -0.22 -22.41 -3.40
C LEU A 117 -1.05 -23.46 -4.16
N ASP A 118 -1.67 -24.40 -3.47
CA ASP A 118 -2.66 -25.35 -4.00
C ASP A 118 -3.94 -24.68 -4.50
N GLN A 119 -4.23 -23.46 -4.01
CA GLN A 119 -5.36 -22.63 -4.42
C GLN A 119 -4.89 -21.37 -5.17
N LEU A 120 -3.91 -21.52 -6.04
CA LEU A 120 -3.26 -20.40 -6.75
C LEU A 120 -4.24 -19.37 -7.39
N PRO A 121 -5.33 -19.78 -8.09
CA PRO A 121 -6.26 -18.80 -8.65
C PRO A 121 -6.93 -17.92 -7.59
N LEU A 122 -7.30 -18.50 -6.45
CA LEU A 122 -7.90 -17.76 -5.34
C LEU A 122 -6.86 -16.85 -4.65
N LEU A 123 -5.62 -17.31 -4.50
CA LEU A 123 -4.50 -16.51 -3.99
C LEU A 123 -4.27 -15.30 -4.88
N LEU A 124 -4.16 -15.49 -6.20
CA LEU A 124 -3.95 -14.40 -7.16
C LEU A 124 -5.10 -13.39 -7.13
N PHE A 125 -6.34 -13.85 -7.08
CA PHE A 125 -7.51 -12.98 -6.99
C PHE A 125 -7.49 -12.15 -5.69
N ASN A 126 -7.31 -12.79 -4.55
CA ASN A 126 -7.28 -12.13 -3.25
C ASN A 126 -6.14 -11.10 -3.17
N GLN A 127 -4.95 -11.47 -3.65
CA GLN A 127 -3.81 -10.55 -3.68
C GLN A 127 -4.05 -9.37 -4.62
N THR A 128 -4.66 -9.60 -5.79
CA THR A 128 -4.98 -8.52 -6.73
C THR A 128 -5.93 -7.51 -6.08
N VAL A 129 -7.01 -7.99 -5.46
CA VAL A 129 -8.01 -7.13 -4.83
C VAL A 129 -7.43 -6.38 -3.62
N ALA A 130 -6.71 -7.09 -2.74
CA ALA A 130 -6.11 -6.49 -1.55
C ALA A 130 -5.08 -5.42 -1.91
N VAL A 131 -4.09 -5.77 -2.73
CA VAL A 131 -3.00 -4.85 -3.11
C VAL A 131 -3.53 -3.66 -3.90
N LEU A 132 -4.48 -3.86 -4.82
CA LEU A 132 -5.08 -2.75 -5.56
C LEU A 132 -5.85 -1.81 -4.62
N GLY A 133 -6.60 -2.35 -3.67
CA GLY A 133 -7.28 -1.58 -2.63
C GLY A 133 -6.28 -0.72 -1.86
N GLU A 134 -5.22 -1.31 -1.33
CA GLU A 134 -4.18 -0.62 -0.57
C GLU A 134 -3.49 0.49 -1.40
N GLU A 135 -3.21 0.25 -2.68
CA GLU A 135 -2.61 1.28 -3.54
C GLU A 135 -3.57 2.44 -3.83
N ILE A 136 -4.88 2.17 -4.01
CA ILE A 136 -5.87 3.24 -4.15
C ILE A 136 -5.95 4.05 -2.86
N GLU A 137 -6.02 3.41 -1.70
CA GLU A 137 -6.18 4.06 -0.39
C GLU A 137 -4.97 4.88 0.03
N PHE A 138 -3.80 4.27 0.01
CA PHE A 138 -2.59 4.92 0.54
C PHE A 138 -1.90 5.79 -0.51
N ARG A 139 -1.94 5.44 -1.80
CA ARG A 139 -1.23 6.19 -2.86
C ARG A 139 -2.17 7.14 -3.59
N ALA A 140 -3.27 6.64 -4.18
CA ALA A 140 -4.15 7.54 -4.94
C ALA A 140 -4.95 8.49 -4.04
N PHE A 141 -5.48 8.01 -2.91
CA PHE A 141 -6.23 8.84 -1.99
C PHE A 141 -5.33 9.58 -1.01
N PHE A 142 -4.70 8.86 -0.04
CA PHE A 142 -4.01 9.52 1.09
C PHE A 142 -2.87 10.42 0.60
N VAL A 143 -1.98 9.92 -0.24
CA VAL A 143 -0.89 10.70 -0.82
C VAL A 143 -1.41 11.59 -1.96
N GLY A 144 -2.11 11.04 -2.95
CA GLY A 144 -2.50 11.75 -4.16
C GLY A 144 -3.46 12.91 -3.93
N LYS A 145 -4.58 12.65 -3.25
CA LYS A 145 -5.52 13.74 -2.92
C LYS A 145 -4.97 14.63 -1.81
N GLY A 146 -4.23 14.06 -0.86
CA GLY A 146 -3.56 14.80 0.21
C GLY A 146 -2.53 15.82 -0.28
N MET A 147 -1.80 15.55 -1.37
CA MET A 147 -0.83 16.49 -1.97
C MET A 147 -1.44 17.81 -2.43
N LYS A 148 -2.76 17.90 -2.58
CA LYS A 148 -3.45 19.17 -2.82
C LYS A 148 -3.42 20.11 -1.60
N HIS A 149 -3.11 19.58 -0.41
CA HIS A 149 -3.20 20.31 0.87
C HIS A 149 -1.88 20.27 1.67
N PHE A 150 -1.04 19.26 1.46
CA PHE A 150 0.18 19.04 2.24
C PHE A 150 1.38 18.75 1.35
N PRO A 151 2.61 19.08 1.80
CA PRO A 151 3.84 18.73 1.11
C PRO A 151 4.01 17.20 1.00
N PHE A 152 4.62 16.73 -0.07
CA PHE A 152 4.78 15.30 -0.38
C PHE A 152 5.50 14.52 0.73
N TRP A 153 6.65 14.98 1.20
CA TRP A 153 7.46 14.19 2.12
C TRP A 153 6.84 13.98 3.50
N PRO A 154 6.30 15.00 4.19
CA PRO A 154 5.55 14.78 5.43
C PRO A 154 4.35 13.85 5.23
N LEU A 155 3.62 14.02 4.13
CA LEU A 155 2.48 13.19 3.79
C LEU A 155 2.88 11.73 3.54
N THR A 156 3.98 11.51 2.82
CA THR A 156 4.55 10.19 2.58
C THR A 156 5.00 9.53 3.88
N ALA A 157 5.66 10.28 4.77
CA ALA A 157 6.10 9.75 6.07
C ALA A 157 4.90 9.28 6.91
N VAL A 158 3.85 10.10 7.00
CA VAL A 158 2.61 9.71 7.72
C VAL A 158 1.96 8.50 7.06
N SER A 159 1.80 8.50 5.73
CA SER A 159 1.21 7.38 4.98
C SER A 159 1.99 6.08 5.18
N ALA A 160 3.33 6.13 5.15
CA ALA A 160 4.18 4.95 5.32
C ALA A 160 4.11 4.39 6.75
N VAL A 161 4.08 5.26 7.76
CA VAL A 161 3.88 4.85 9.16
C VAL A 161 2.51 4.21 9.36
N LEU A 162 1.46 4.79 8.79
CA LEU A 162 0.11 4.22 8.86
C LEU A 162 0.03 2.87 8.13
N PHE A 163 0.65 2.76 6.97
CA PHE A 163 0.70 1.52 6.21
C PHE A 163 1.42 0.42 7.00
N ALA A 164 2.58 0.71 7.58
CA ALA A 164 3.29 -0.24 8.44
C ALA A 164 2.47 -0.60 9.69
N ALA A 165 1.87 0.38 10.37
CA ALA A 165 1.05 0.15 11.55
C ALA A 165 -0.23 -0.68 11.24
N ALA A 166 -0.80 -0.54 10.03
CA ALA A 166 -1.90 -1.39 9.57
C ALA A 166 -1.49 -2.86 9.43
N HIS A 167 -0.20 -3.15 9.29
CA HIS A 167 0.36 -4.51 9.21
C HIS A 167 0.85 -5.05 10.57
N PHE A 168 0.76 -4.25 11.63
CA PHE A 168 1.22 -4.65 12.95
C PHE A 168 0.50 -5.91 13.45
N VAL A 169 1.30 -6.87 13.91
CA VAL A 169 0.91 -8.03 14.73
C VAL A 169 1.89 -8.18 15.89
N THR A 170 1.42 -8.73 17.00
CA THR A 170 2.26 -8.96 18.18
C THR A 170 3.28 -10.06 17.91
N GLY A 171 4.49 -9.92 18.50
CA GLY A 171 5.58 -10.89 18.34
C GLY A 171 6.83 -10.46 19.09
N ALA A 172 7.95 -11.14 18.85
CA ALA A 172 9.24 -10.75 19.41
C ALA A 172 9.63 -9.34 18.92
N PRO A 173 10.00 -8.40 19.82
CA PRO A 173 10.18 -6.99 19.46
C PRO A 173 11.16 -6.76 18.30
N GLY A 174 12.27 -7.51 18.25
CA GLY A 174 13.25 -7.40 17.16
C GLY A 174 12.69 -7.84 15.80
N ILE A 175 11.87 -8.91 15.77
CA ILE A 175 11.23 -9.40 14.55
C ILE A 175 10.15 -8.41 14.08
N VAL A 176 9.31 -7.92 15.00
CA VAL A 176 8.28 -6.92 14.69
C VAL A 176 8.90 -5.65 14.12
N ALA A 177 9.95 -5.11 14.76
CA ALA A 177 10.64 -3.92 14.30
C ALA A 177 11.27 -4.10 12.90
N TRP A 178 11.85 -5.27 12.65
CA TRP A 178 12.43 -5.62 11.35
C TRP A 178 11.37 -5.73 10.25
N ASP A 179 10.26 -6.43 10.53
CA ASP A 179 9.15 -6.60 9.61
C ASP A 179 8.50 -5.27 9.24
N LEU A 180 8.12 -4.47 10.26
CA LEU A 180 7.53 -3.14 10.04
C LEU A 180 8.51 -2.17 9.36
N GLY A 181 9.81 -2.28 9.64
CA GLY A 181 10.85 -1.50 8.97
C GLY A 181 10.91 -1.78 7.46
N GLY A 182 10.82 -3.04 7.07
CA GLY A 182 10.73 -3.43 5.65
C GLY A 182 9.47 -2.88 4.98
N ILE A 183 8.30 -3.06 5.62
CA ILE A 183 7.02 -2.54 5.11
C ILE A 183 7.05 -1.01 4.97
N LEU A 184 7.67 -0.31 5.92
CA LEU A 184 7.81 1.15 5.88
C LEU A 184 8.68 1.61 4.70
N ILE A 185 9.79 0.91 4.43
CA ILE A 185 10.65 1.19 3.27
C ILE A 185 9.87 0.98 1.97
N ASP A 186 9.17 -0.15 1.82
CA ASP A 186 8.34 -0.42 0.65
C ASP A 186 7.26 0.64 0.46
N ALA A 187 6.57 1.04 1.53
CA ALA A 187 5.54 2.07 1.49
C ALA A 187 6.07 3.43 0.97
N ILE A 188 7.30 3.82 1.36
CA ILE A 188 7.96 5.03 0.85
C ILE A 188 8.29 4.88 -0.64
N LEU A 189 8.81 3.72 -1.06
CA LEU A 189 9.17 3.45 -2.45
C LEU A 189 7.93 3.45 -3.36
N PHE A 190 6.81 2.86 -2.91
CA PHE A 190 5.52 2.92 -3.61
C PHE A 190 5.02 4.38 -3.75
N ALA A 191 5.13 5.19 -2.69
CA ALA A 191 4.76 6.60 -2.75
C ALA A 191 5.65 7.39 -3.73
N ILE A 192 6.94 7.08 -3.84
CA ILE A 192 7.86 7.68 -4.81
C ILE A 192 7.45 7.29 -6.25
N LEU A 193 7.10 6.02 -6.50
CA LEU A 193 6.56 5.57 -7.80
C LEU A 193 5.27 6.32 -8.15
N TYR A 194 4.36 6.43 -7.19
CA TYR A 194 3.13 7.19 -7.36
C TYR A 194 3.43 8.66 -7.69
N ARG A 195 4.32 9.32 -6.95
CA ARG A 195 4.70 10.71 -7.23
C ARG A 195 5.26 10.92 -8.64
N LYS A 196 6.06 9.96 -9.14
CA LYS A 196 6.65 10.02 -10.50
C LYS A 196 5.59 9.90 -11.60
N THR A 197 4.52 9.17 -11.35
CA THR A 197 3.55 8.77 -12.38
C THR A 197 2.17 9.40 -12.19
N GLY A 198 1.77 9.68 -10.95
CA GLY A 198 0.41 10.07 -10.60
C GLY A 198 -0.59 8.93 -10.84
N ASN A 199 -0.11 7.66 -10.80
CA ASN A 199 -0.92 6.49 -11.14
C ASN A 199 -0.59 5.32 -10.20
N CYS A 200 -1.52 4.93 -9.34
CA CYS A 200 -1.33 3.87 -8.37
C CYS A 200 -1.19 2.47 -9.00
N LEU A 201 -1.61 2.29 -10.26
CA LEU A 201 -1.35 1.04 -10.98
C LEU A 201 0.15 0.78 -11.19
N ILE A 202 0.98 1.82 -11.18
CA ILE A 202 2.43 1.66 -11.34
C ILE A 202 3.07 1.18 -10.03
N SER A 203 2.62 1.66 -8.87
CA SER A 203 3.07 1.13 -7.57
C SER A 203 2.43 -0.23 -7.24
N PHE A 204 1.24 -0.53 -7.77
CA PHE A 204 0.61 -1.84 -7.68
C PHE A 204 1.51 -2.95 -8.26
N VAL A 205 2.21 -2.70 -9.37
CA VAL A 205 3.04 -3.72 -10.03
C VAL A 205 4.11 -4.30 -9.10
N PRO A 206 5.05 -3.53 -8.54
CA PRO A 206 6.05 -4.08 -7.63
C PRO A 206 5.45 -4.56 -6.31
N HIS A 207 4.38 -3.94 -5.80
CA HIS A 207 3.72 -4.39 -4.58
C HIS A 207 3.14 -5.80 -4.75
N PHE A 208 2.36 -6.01 -5.80
CA PHE A 208 1.79 -7.32 -6.11
C PHE A 208 2.89 -8.37 -6.35
N LEU A 209 3.89 -8.04 -7.15
CA LEU A 209 5.00 -8.96 -7.46
C LEU A 209 5.83 -9.28 -6.21
N ASN A 210 6.10 -8.32 -5.33
CA ASN A 210 6.80 -8.55 -4.07
C ASN A 210 6.04 -9.52 -3.16
N ASN A 211 4.72 -9.38 -3.06
CA ASN A 211 3.89 -10.32 -2.32
C ASN A 211 3.96 -11.72 -2.94
N MET A 212 3.88 -11.83 -4.27
CA MET A 212 4.00 -13.13 -4.96
C MET A 212 5.38 -13.74 -4.76
N ILE A 213 6.46 -12.97 -4.89
CA ILE A 213 7.83 -13.42 -4.60
C ILE A 213 7.90 -13.98 -3.16
N GLY A 214 7.33 -13.28 -2.20
CA GLY A 214 7.23 -13.75 -0.82
C GLY A 214 6.55 -15.12 -0.72
N PHE A 215 5.38 -15.29 -1.32
CA PHE A 215 4.65 -16.57 -1.30
C PHE A 215 5.43 -17.73 -1.91
N PHE A 216 6.13 -17.51 -3.02
CA PHE A 216 6.91 -18.55 -3.69
C PHE A 216 8.24 -18.83 -2.98
N LEU A 217 8.88 -17.83 -2.39
CA LEU A 217 10.18 -18.00 -1.72
C LEU A 217 10.06 -18.63 -0.32
N VAL A 218 8.93 -18.43 0.38
CA VAL A 218 8.74 -19.00 1.73
C VAL A 218 8.94 -20.51 1.76
N PRO A 219 8.27 -21.34 0.95
CA PRO A 219 8.49 -22.79 0.96
C PRO A 219 9.90 -23.18 0.51
N ILE A 220 10.55 -22.41 -0.37
CA ILE A 220 11.93 -22.71 -0.83
C ILE A 220 12.97 -22.42 0.25
N LEU A 221 12.81 -21.32 0.98
CA LEU A 221 13.80 -20.87 1.96
C LEU A 221 13.60 -21.51 3.34
N PHE A 222 12.37 -21.85 3.71
CA PHE A 222 12.01 -22.24 5.09
C PHE A 222 11.21 -23.55 5.17
N GLY A 223 10.90 -24.17 4.03
CA GLY A 223 10.22 -25.48 3.91
C GLY A 223 11.05 -26.66 4.33
#